data_4cc1427df5d8fc7c1bb8c935b750e680
#
_entry.id   4cc1427df5d8fc7c1bb8c935b750e680
#
_cell.length_a   1.000
_cell.length_b   1.000
_cell.length_c   1.000
_cell.angle_alpha   90.00
_cell.angle_beta   90.00
_cell.angle_gamma   90.00
#
_symmetry.space_group_name_H-M   'P 1'
#
loop_
_entity.id
_entity.type
_entity.pdbx_description
1 polymer ?
#
loop_
_entity_poly.entity_id
_entity_poly.type
_entity_poly.pdbx_seq_one_letter_code
_entity_poly.pdbx_strand_id
1 'polypeptide(L)'
;MDCQRDTEARSPLQAQLFSLQGHTALVTGAGSGLGKYMAHALLHAGANLILVGRTLDRLEASADEIFLSLKQQGGHLAYDSDPAARSAHRDPDQNKRIACIAFDVSELKTLPELAQKASQPFGAPDILVNAAGLNPRKPWNELTPEIWEYTLRLNLSAPFFLAQALVPEMMRQGWGRIINIASLQSSRAFPNGLPYGASKGGIAQLTRGMAEAWSRPGTGITAN
;
A
#
# COMPACT_ATOMS: atom_id res chain seq x y z
N MET A 1 -9.95 -0.45 39.97
CA MET A 1 -9.37 0.71 39.26
C MET A 1 -9.70 0.53 37.80
N ASP A 2 -10.86 1.06 37.41
CA ASP A 2 -11.32 1.02 36.02
C ASP A 2 -10.53 2.06 35.20
N CYS A 3 -9.72 1.58 34.29
CA CYS A 3 -9.05 2.41 33.29
C CYS A 3 -10.10 2.74 32.22
N GLN A 4 -10.90 3.77 32.46
CA GLN A 4 -11.71 4.40 31.41
C GLN A 4 -10.72 4.97 30.39
N ARG A 5 -10.64 4.33 29.22
CA ARG A 5 -9.97 4.92 28.06
C ARG A 5 -10.89 6.03 27.56
N ASP A 6 -10.53 7.25 27.90
CA ASP A 6 -11.09 8.43 27.26
C ASP A 6 -10.79 8.33 25.75
N THR A 7 -11.81 7.98 24.97
CA THR A 7 -11.81 8.15 23.54
C THR A 7 -11.97 9.65 23.27
N GLU A 8 -10.88 10.42 23.45
CA GLU A 8 -10.86 11.82 23.02
C GLU A 8 -11.18 11.87 21.52
N ALA A 9 -12.30 12.47 21.20
CA ALA A 9 -12.68 12.76 19.82
C ALA A 9 -11.56 13.62 19.22
N ARG A 10 -10.93 13.14 18.13
CA ARG A 10 -9.88 13.86 17.42
C ARG A 10 -10.37 15.25 17.07
N SER A 11 -9.53 16.28 17.28
CA SER A 11 -9.90 17.64 16.90
C SER A 11 -10.16 17.72 15.38
N PRO A 12 -11.06 18.61 14.92
CA PRO A 12 -11.33 18.80 13.51
C PRO A 12 -10.08 19.02 12.66
N LEU A 13 -9.11 19.75 13.20
CA LEU A 13 -7.83 20.03 12.55
C LEU A 13 -6.97 18.75 12.38
N GLN A 14 -6.92 17.86 13.38
CA GLN A 14 -6.18 16.60 13.30
C GLN A 14 -6.80 15.65 12.27
N ALA A 15 -8.13 15.61 12.16
CA ALA A 15 -8.83 14.80 11.16
C ALA A 15 -8.52 15.30 9.73
N GLN A 16 -8.42 16.61 9.52
CA GLN A 16 -8.09 17.19 8.23
C GLN A 16 -6.64 16.93 7.80
N LEU A 17 -5.68 17.01 8.73
CA LEU A 17 -4.26 16.82 8.46
C LEU A 17 -3.91 15.41 7.98
N PHE A 18 -4.70 14.39 8.34
CA PHE A 18 -4.48 12.99 7.98
C PHE A 18 -5.52 12.46 6.98
N SER A 19 -6.35 13.33 6.40
CA SER A 19 -7.34 12.93 5.41
C SER A 19 -6.68 12.52 4.09
N LEU A 20 -7.09 11.38 3.57
CA LEU A 20 -6.73 10.87 2.24
C LEU A 20 -7.93 10.87 1.29
N GLN A 21 -8.94 11.71 1.54
CA GLN A 21 -10.07 11.87 0.64
C GLN A 21 -9.61 12.34 -0.74
N GLY A 22 -10.17 11.72 -1.79
CA GLY A 22 -9.78 12.01 -3.17
C GLY A 22 -8.52 11.30 -3.65
N HIS A 23 -7.78 10.62 -2.75
CA HIS A 23 -6.61 9.82 -3.10
C HIS A 23 -6.95 8.36 -3.37
N THR A 24 -6.15 7.71 -4.21
CA THR A 24 -6.29 6.29 -4.57
C THR A 24 -5.01 5.53 -4.21
N ALA A 25 -5.13 4.55 -3.32
CA ALA A 25 -4.02 3.72 -2.86
C ALA A 25 -4.01 2.34 -3.52
N LEU A 26 -2.91 2.00 -4.18
CA LEU A 26 -2.60 0.65 -4.63
C LEU A 26 -1.74 -0.05 -3.57
N VAL A 27 -2.22 -1.19 -3.06
CA VAL A 27 -1.54 -1.98 -2.03
C VAL A 27 -1.25 -3.37 -2.56
N THR A 28 0.02 -3.72 -2.74
CA THR A 28 0.43 -5.07 -3.12
C THR A 28 0.51 -5.98 -1.90
N GLY A 29 0.22 -7.28 -2.07
CA GLY A 29 0.18 -8.22 -0.95
C GLY A 29 -0.98 -7.98 0.02
N ALA A 30 -2.05 -7.34 -0.43
CA ALA A 30 -3.18 -6.92 0.39
C ALA A 30 -4.11 -8.06 0.87
N GLY A 31 -3.94 -9.28 0.36
CA GLY A 31 -4.76 -10.44 0.75
C GLY A 31 -4.45 -10.99 2.15
N SER A 32 -3.47 -10.47 2.88
CA SER A 32 -3.13 -10.93 4.25
C SER A 32 -2.11 -10.01 4.93
N GLY A 33 -1.89 -10.23 6.24
CA GLY A 33 -0.79 -9.65 7.01
C GLY A 33 -0.70 -8.13 6.93
N LEU A 34 0.52 -7.60 6.82
CA LEU A 34 0.77 -6.15 6.85
C LEU A 34 0.05 -5.40 5.73
N GLY A 35 0.03 -5.96 4.50
CA GLY A 35 -0.64 -5.31 3.36
C GLY A 35 -2.12 -5.07 3.63
N LYS A 36 -2.84 -6.06 4.20
CA LYS A 36 -4.24 -5.92 4.60
C LYS A 36 -4.43 -4.83 5.66
N TYR A 37 -3.61 -4.82 6.72
CA TYR A 37 -3.72 -3.81 7.78
C TYR A 37 -3.40 -2.40 7.29
N MET A 38 -2.43 -2.26 6.38
CA MET A 38 -2.11 -0.96 5.77
C MET A 38 -3.25 -0.48 4.87
N ALA A 39 -3.83 -1.37 4.07
CA ALA A 39 -5.02 -1.05 3.27
C ALA A 39 -6.18 -0.59 4.17
N HIS A 40 -6.43 -1.29 5.28
CA HIS A 40 -7.43 -0.90 6.26
C HIS A 40 -7.20 0.54 6.79
N ALA A 41 -5.97 0.86 7.20
CA ALA A 41 -5.63 2.20 7.69
C ALA A 41 -5.83 3.30 6.63
N LEU A 42 -5.47 3.02 5.38
CA LEU A 42 -5.64 3.95 4.26
C LEU A 42 -7.11 4.21 3.93
N LEU A 43 -7.96 3.17 3.95
CA LEU A 43 -9.40 3.33 3.77
C LEU A 43 -10.02 4.16 4.90
N HIS A 44 -9.62 3.92 6.15
CA HIS A 44 -10.06 4.71 7.30
C HIS A 44 -9.63 6.18 7.22
N ALA A 45 -8.49 6.45 6.61
CA ALA A 45 -8.02 7.81 6.36
C ALA A 45 -8.74 8.50 5.18
N GLY A 46 -9.58 7.77 4.43
CA GLY A 46 -10.38 8.34 3.35
C GLY A 46 -9.94 7.96 1.94
N ALA A 47 -8.88 7.18 1.72
CA ALA A 47 -8.45 6.78 0.38
C ALA A 47 -9.38 5.75 -0.28
N ASN A 48 -9.48 5.75 -1.60
CA ASN A 48 -9.95 4.59 -2.35
C ASN A 48 -8.85 3.52 -2.38
N LEU A 49 -9.22 2.25 -2.48
CA LEU A 49 -8.28 1.13 -2.42
C LEU A 49 -8.27 0.29 -3.68
N ILE A 50 -7.08 -0.02 -4.16
CA ILE A 50 -6.82 -1.09 -5.13
C ILE A 50 -6.00 -2.16 -4.42
N LEU A 51 -6.63 -3.28 -4.09
CA LEU A 51 -6.00 -4.42 -3.45
C LEU A 51 -5.41 -5.35 -4.51
N VAL A 52 -4.10 -5.59 -4.44
CA VAL A 52 -3.39 -6.43 -5.41
C VAL A 52 -2.75 -7.64 -4.75
N GLY A 53 -2.93 -8.81 -5.35
CA GLY A 53 -2.36 -10.06 -4.92
C GLY A 53 -2.68 -11.20 -5.89
N ARG A 54 -2.10 -12.38 -5.71
CA ARG A 54 -2.23 -13.50 -6.66
C ARG A 54 -3.58 -14.20 -6.61
N THR A 55 -4.26 -14.18 -5.48
CA THR A 55 -5.48 -14.95 -5.24
C THR A 55 -6.65 -13.99 -5.00
N LEU A 56 -7.61 -13.97 -5.94
CA LEU A 56 -8.75 -13.05 -5.88
C LEU A 56 -9.60 -13.26 -4.61
N ASP A 57 -9.93 -14.50 -4.28
CA ASP A 57 -10.74 -14.83 -3.10
C ASP A 57 -10.16 -14.28 -1.79
N ARG A 58 -8.80 -14.26 -1.68
CA ARG A 58 -8.14 -13.67 -0.50
C ARG A 58 -8.22 -12.15 -0.47
N LEU A 59 -8.22 -11.52 -1.64
CA LEU A 59 -8.38 -10.07 -1.74
C LEU A 59 -9.81 -9.66 -1.39
N GLU A 60 -10.80 -10.39 -1.89
CA GLU A 60 -12.21 -10.17 -1.61
C GLU A 60 -12.51 -10.39 -0.12
N ALA A 61 -12.02 -11.49 0.47
CA ALA A 61 -12.13 -11.70 1.91
C ALA A 61 -11.48 -10.58 2.73
N SER A 62 -10.32 -10.06 2.29
CA SER A 62 -9.67 -8.91 2.93
C SER A 62 -10.50 -7.63 2.77
N ALA A 63 -11.11 -7.41 1.60
CA ALA A 63 -11.98 -6.27 1.35
C ALA A 63 -13.22 -6.29 2.25
N ASP A 64 -13.85 -7.46 2.40
CA ASP A 64 -15.01 -7.66 3.28
C ASP A 64 -14.66 -7.40 4.75
N GLU A 65 -13.53 -7.94 5.25
CA GLU A 65 -13.06 -7.68 6.61
C GLU A 65 -12.80 -6.19 6.86
N ILE A 66 -12.13 -5.51 5.92
CA ILE A 66 -11.84 -4.08 5.99
C ILE A 66 -13.16 -3.29 6.03
N PHE A 67 -14.11 -3.64 5.19
CA PHE A 67 -15.42 -2.99 5.11
C PHE A 67 -16.27 -3.19 6.37
N LEU A 68 -16.31 -4.41 6.91
CA LEU A 68 -17.02 -4.72 8.15
C LEU A 68 -16.48 -3.93 9.34
N SER A 69 -15.15 -3.76 9.41
CA SER A 69 -14.53 -2.98 10.50
C SER A 69 -14.91 -1.51 10.47
N LEU A 70 -15.09 -0.93 9.27
CA LEU A 70 -15.59 0.44 9.11
C LEU A 70 -17.01 0.60 9.67
N LYS A 71 -17.90 -0.35 9.39
CA LYS A 71 -19.27 -0.34 9.89
C LYS A 71 -19.35 -0.41 11.42
N GLN A 72 -18.49 -1.25 12.04
CA GLN A 72 -18.48 -1.44 13.50
C GLN A 72 -17.98 -0.21 14.26
N GLN A 73 -17.11 0.60 13.67
CA GLN A 73 -16.55 1.81 14.28
C GLN A 73 -17.42 3.06 14.10
N GLY A 74 -18.67 2.89 13.68
CA GLY A 74 -19.65 3.98 13.58
C GLY A 74 -19.50 4.86 12.33
N GLY A 75 -18.80 4.36 11.29
CA GLY A 75 -18.83 4.97 9.94
C GLY A 75 -18.35 6.42 9.84
N HIS A 76 -17.62 6.95 10.81
CA HIS A 76 -16.96 8.23 10.68
C HIS A 76 -15.74 8.10 9.75
N LEU A 77 -16.04 8.02 8.45
CA LEU A 77 -15.07 8.34 7.42
C LEU A 77 -14.63 9.78 7.61
N ALA A 78 -13.34 10.01 7.52
CA ALA A 78 -12.64 11.26 7.68
C ALA A 78 -13.55 12.48 7.69
N TYR A 79 -13.59 13.13 8.82
CA TYR A 79 -14.30 14.32 9.20
C TYR A 79 -14.67 15.24 8.01
N ASP A 80 -15.95 15.22 7.63
CA ASP A 80 -16.54 16.25 6.80
C ASP A 80 -17.17 17.29 7.72
N SER A 81 -16.50 18.42 7.84
CA SER A 81 -16.98 19.55 8.67
C SER A 81 -18.17 20.29 8.06
N ASP A 82 -18.47 20.05 6.76
CA ASP A 82 -19.56 20.68 6.05
C ASP A 82 -20.83 19.82 6.07
N PRO A 83 -21.91 20.25 6.74
CA PRO A 83 -23.20 19.55 6.70
C PRO A 83 -23.80 19.39 5.30
N ALA A 84 -23.48 20.29 4.35
CA ALA A 84 -23.94 20.23 2.96
C ALA A 84 -23.20 19.15 2.17
N ALA A 85 -21.89 18.97 2.42
CA ALA A 85 -21.09 17.92 1.81
C ALA A 85 -21.53 16.53 2.28
N ARG A 86 -22.01 16.39 3.53
CA ARG A 86 -22.58 15.13 4.05
C ARG A 86 -23.80 14.64 3.27
N SER A 87 -24.57 15.53 2.66
CA SER A 87 -25.77 15.16 1.89
C SER A 87 -25.42 14.74 0.44
N ALA A 88 -24.34 15.29 -0.12
CA ALA A 88 -23.92 15.05 -1.49
C ALA A 88 -23.10 13.74 -1.67
N HIS A 89 -22.47 13.22 -0.60
CA HIS A 89 -21.54 12.09 -0.64
C HIS A 89 -22.02 10.86 0.16
N ARG A 90 -23.30 10.76 0.47
CA ARG A 90 -23.89 9.50 0.91
C ARG A 90 -24.02 8.55 -0.28
N ASP A 91 -22.89 7.98 -0.72
CA ASP A 91 -22.95 6.75 -1.51
C ASP A 91 -23.43 5.62 -0.57
N PRO A 92 -24.62 5.05 -0.77
CA PRO A 92 -25.12 3.95 0.04
C PRO A 92 -24.28 2.69 -0.10
N ASP A 93 -23.33 2.67 -1.04
CA ASP A 93 -22.51 1.52 -1.37
C ASP A 93 -21.01 1.84 -1.13
N GLN A 94 -20.61 1.86 0.16
CA GLN A 94 -19.21 2.04 0.55
C GLN A 94 -18.28 0.93 0.00
N ASN A 95 -18.84 -0.17 -0.54
CA ASN A 95 -18.12 -1.19 -1.30
C ASN A 95 -17.49 -0.63 -2.59
N LYS A 96 -18.00 0.47 -3.12
CA LYS A 96 -17.44 1.13 -4.32
C LYS A 96 -16.07 1.76 -4.12
N ARG A 97 -15.50 1.79 -2.89
CA ARG A 97 -14.18 2.36 -2.62
C ARG A 97 -13.06 1.33 -2.57
N ILE A 98 -13.35 0.06 -2.78
CA ILE A 98 -12.36 -1.02 -2.80
C ILE A 98 -12.52 -1.80 -4.10
N ALA A 99 -11.42 -1.94 -4.83
CA ALA A 99 -11.32 -2.82 -5.99
C ALA A 99 -10.22 -3.87 -5.76
N CYS A 100 -10.46 -5.09 -6.20
CA CYS A 100 -9.54 -6.22 -6.09
C CYS A 100 -9.00 -6.58 -7.47
N ILE A 101 -7.67 -6.72 -7.60
CA ILE A 101 -7.01 -7.12 -8.84
C ILE A 101 -6.13 -8.34 -8.56
N ALA A 102 -6.51 -9.49 -9.10
CA ALA A 102 -5.65 -10.68 -9.09
C ALA A 102 -4.47 -10.48 -10.03
N PHE A 103 -3.25 -10.40 -9.47
CA PHE A 103 -2.05 -10.13 -10.26
C PHE A 103 -0.79 -10.65 -9.53
N ASP A 104 0.15 -11.23 -10.28
CA ASP A 104 1.47 -11.58 -9.77
C ASP A 104 2.47 -10.45 -10.06
N VAL A 105 2.80 -9.66 -9.05
CA VAL A 105 3.73 -8.53 -9.19
C VAL A 105 5.17 -8.96 -9.47
N SER A 106 5.51 -10.25 -9.35
CA SER A 106 6.83 -10.74 -9.74
C SER A 106 7.02 -10.84 -11.26
N GLU A 107 5.93 -10.74 -12.03
CA GLU A 107 5.95 -10.69 -13.50
C GLU A 107 6.24 -9.25 -13.96
N LEU A 108 7.52 -8.86 -13.90
CA LEU A 108 7.97 -7.46 -14.07
C LEU A 108 7.53 -6.83 -15.39
N LYS A 109 7.47 -7.61 -16.47
CA LYS A 109 7.13 -7.12 -17.81
C LYS A 109 5.67 -6.66 -17.93
N THR A 110 4.80 -7.18 -17.08
CA THR A 110 3.35 -6.89 -17.10
C THR A 110 2.93 -5.82 -16.08
N LEU A 111 3.87 -5.28 -15.29
CA LEU A 111 3.56 -4.23 -14.30
C LEU A 111 2.96 -2.94 -14.91
N PRO A 112 3.34 -2.49 -16.13
CA PRO A 112 2.62 -1.40 -16.78
C PRO A 112 1.14 -1.69 -17.04
N GLU A 113 0.77 -2.96 -17.35
CA GLU A 113 -0.62 -3.37 -17.48
C GLU A 113 -1.36 -3.32 -16.14
N LEU A 114 -0.68 -3.69 -15.03
CA LEU A 114 -1.24 -3.53 -13.69
C LEU A 114 -1.53 -2.06 -13.38
N ALA A 115 -0.60 -1.15 -13.67
CA ALA A 115 -0.80 0.28 -13.47
C ALA A 115 -2.01 0.81 -14.26
N GLN A 116 -2.17 0.37 -15.50
CA GLN A 116 -3.32 0.72 -16.33
C GLN A 116 -4.64 0.16 -15.76
N LYS A 117 -4.68 -1.12 -15.38
CA LYS A 117 -5.86 -1.74 -14.76
C LYS A 117 -6.23 -1.06 -13.44
N ALA A 118 -5.24 -0.71 -12.62
CA ALA A 118 -5.44 -0.04 -11.35
C ALA A 118 -6.00 1.39 -11.49
N SER A 119 -5.82 2.01 -12.65
CA SER A 119 -6.35 3.35 -12.92
C SER A 119 -7.84 3.36 -13.30
N GLN A 120 -8.43 2.21 -13.59
CA GLN A 120 -9.82 2.13 -14.08
C GLN A 120 -10.88 2.41 -13.02
N PRO A 121 -10.80 1.86 -11.78
CA PRO A 121 -11.88 1.99 -10.81
C PRO A 121 -12.05 3.40 -10.25
N PHE A 122 -10.93 4.08 -9.91
CA PHE A 122 -10.95 5.32 -9.13
C PHE A 122 -9.98 6.39 -9.63
N GLY A 123 -9.52 6.30 -10.88
CA GLY A 123 -8.43 7.11 -11.38
C GLY A 123 -7.06 6.51 -11.01
N ALA A 124 -6.00 7.12 -11.54
CA ALA A 124 -4.64 6.61 -11.35
C ALA A 124 -4.23 6.64 -9.87
N PRO A 125 -3.68 5.52 -9.34
CA PRO A 125 -3.18 5.50 -7.97
C PRO A 125 -2.08 6.53 -7.74
N ASP A 126 -2.23 7.31 -6.69
CA ASP A 126 -1.28 8.32 -6.23
C ASP A 126 -0.60 7.93 -4.89
N ILE A 127 -1.06 6.83 -4.30
CA ILE A 127 -0.40 6.16 -3.17
C ILE A 127 -0.06 4.73 -3.59
N LEU A 128 1.22 4.36 -3.48
CA LEU A 128 1.69 2.99 -3.70
C LEU A 128 2.25 2.41 -2.41
N VAL A 129 1.72 1.26 -1.97
CA VAL A 129 2.26 0.47 -0.86
C VAL A 129 2.78 -0.86 -1.39
N ASN A 130 4.09 -1.00 -1.43
CA ASN A 130 4.78 -2.23 -1.79
C ASN A 130 4.91 -3.15 -0.58
N ALA A 131 3.84 -3.91 -0.26
CA ALA A 131 3.80 -4.83 0.87
C ALA A 131 3.89 -6.32 0.46
N ALA A 132 3.81 -6.64 -0.83
CA ALA A 132 4.09 -7.99 -1.31
C ALA A 132 5.55 -8.38 -1.02
N GLY A 133 5.74 -9.58 -0.49
CA GLY A 133 7.09 -10.06 -0.20
C GLY A 133 7.11 -11.50 0.30
N LEU A 134 8.29 -12.10 0.21
CA LEU A 134 8.56 -13.48 0.62
C LEU A 134 9.86 -13.53 1.42
N ASN A 135 9.85 -14.32 2.50
CA ASN A 135 11.06 -14.79 3.17
C ASN A 135 11.06 -16.33 3.10
N PRO A 136 11.93 -16.97 2.29
CA PRO A 136 11.93 -18.41 2.12
C PRO A 136 12.39 -19.18 3.37
N ARG A 137 13.16 -18.54 4.28
CA ARG A 137 13.67 -19.11 5.53
C ARG A 137 14.35 -20.45 5.35
N LYS A 138 15.25 -20.55 4.36
CA LYS A 138 16.02 -21.76 4.08
C LYS A 138 17.47 -21.65 4.55
N PRO A 139 18.08 -22.76 5.02
CA PRO A 139 19.51 -22.84 5.23
C PRO A 139 20.29 -22.47 3.95
N TRP A 140 21.50 -21.94 4.12
CA TRP A 140 22.29 -21.44 2.98
C TRP A 140 22.60 -22.51 1.93
N ASN A 141 22.78 -23.76 2.35
CA ASN A 141 23.08 -24.92 1.49
C ASN A 141 21.85 -25.50 0.77
N GLU A 142 20.64 -25.00 1.09
CA GLU A 142 19.39 -25.34 0.40
C GLU A 142 18.90 -24.21 -0.51
N LEU A 143 19.64 -23.11 -0.57
CA LEU A 143 19.29 -22.01 -1.45
C LEU A 143 19.72 -22.34 -2.87
N THR A 144 18.75 -22.27 -3.79
CA THR A 144 19.00 -22.39 -5.23
C THR A 144 18.97 -21.00 -5.90
N PRO A 145 19.56 -20.85 -7.10
CA PRO A 145 19.47 -19.63 -7.88
C PRO A 145 18.01 -19.15 -8.07
N GLU A 146 17.08 -20.06 -8.31
CA GLU A 146 15.67 -19.74 -8.54
C GLU A 146 15.01 -19.13 -7.30
N ILE A 147 15.30 -19.68 -6.10
CA ILE A 147 14.81 -19.13 -4.82
C ILE A 147 15.39 -17.72 -4.60
N TRP A 148 16.67 -17.57 -4.87
CA TRP A 148 17.37 -16.30 -4.76
C TRP A 148 16.77 -15.26 -5.70
N GLU A 149 16.71 -15.55 -6.99
CA GLU A 149 16.22 -14.66 -8.03
C GLU A 149 14.74 -14.28 -7.81
N TYR A 150 13.91 -15.27 -7.48
CA TYR A 150 12.48 -15.00 -7.20
C TYR A 150 12.32 -14.08 -5.99
N THR A 151 13.11 -14.29 -4.92
CA THR A 151 13.06 -13.43 -3.72
C THR A 151 13.45 -11.99 -4.05
N LEU A 152 14.55 -11.78 -4.79
CA LEU A 152 14.97 -10.45 -5.21
C LEU A 152 13.97 -9.83 -6.19
N ARG A 153 13.46 -10.59 -7.12
CA ARG A 153 12.46 -10.12 -8.09
C ARG A 153 11.21 -9.61 -7.40
N LEU A 154 10.65 -10.40 -6.46
CA LEU A 154 9.43 -10.01 -5.74
C LEU A 154 9.65 -8.88 -4.75
N ASN A 155 10.72 -8.95 -3.92
CA ASN A 155 10.91 -8.05 -2.80
C ASN A 155 11.63 -6.73 -3.16
N LEU A 156 12.33 -6.68 -4.29
CA LEU A 156 13.19 -5.56 -4.68
C LEU A 156 12.83 -5.00 -6.06
N SER A 157 12.84 -5.86 -7.09
CA SER A 157 12.63 -5.40 -8.46
C SER A 157 11.18 -4.98 -8.72
N ALA A 158 10.20 -5.76 -8.26
CA ALA A 158 8.78 -5.45 -8.44
C ALA A 158 8.38 -4.10 -7.83
N PRO A 159 8.77 -3.73 -6.59
CA PRO A 159 8.56 -2.40 -6.04
C PRO A 159 9.07 -1.26 -6.92
N PHE A 160 10.26 -1.42 -7.50
CA PHE A 160 10.82 -0.39 -8.38
C PHE A 160 10.02 -0.24 -9.68
N PHE A 161 9.81 -1.32 -10.41
CA PHE A 161 9.16 -1.26 -11.71
C PHE A 161 7.67 -0.88 -11.61
N LEU A 162 6.99 -1.26 -10.53
CA LEU A 162 5.62 -0.80 -10.30
C LEU A 162 5.59 0.70 -9.97
N ALA A 163 6.49 1.18 -9.12
CA ALA A 163 6.63 2.62 -8.87
C ALA A 163 6.97 3.38 -10.15
N GLN A 164 7.91 2.88 -10.96
CA GLN A 164 8.28 3.47 -12.26
C GLN A 164 7.07 3.61 -13.20
N ALA A 165 6.14 2.65 -13.17
CA ALA A 165 4.93 2.69 -13.99
C ALA A 165 3.89 3.73 -13.50
N LEU A 166 3.85 4.04 -12.19
CA LEU A 166 2.88 4.96 -11.59
C LEU A 166 3.40 6.40 -11.45
N VAL A 167 4.70 6.58 -11.27
CA VAL A 167 5.34 7.89 -11.01
C VAL A 167 5.05 8.95 -12.07
N PRO A 168 5.01 8.66 -13.39
CA PRO A 168 4.70 9.68 -14.39
C PRO A 168 3.35 10.38 -14.14
N GLU A 169 2.33 9.63 -13.73
CA GLU A 169 1.02 10.19 -13.41
C GLU A 169 1.01 10.95 -12.09
N MET A 170 1.72 10.44 -11.06
CA MET A 170 1.93 11.17 -9.80
C MET A 170 2.63 12.52 -10.05
N MET A 171 3.64 12.57 -10.93
CA MET A 171 4.30 13.82 -11.33
C MET A 171 3.34 14.77 -12.03
N ARG A 172 2.49 14.29 -12.93
CA ARG A 172 1.50 15.10 -13.63
C ARG A 172 0.47 15.70 -12.66
N GLN A 173 0.11 14.98 -11.61
CA GLN A 173 -0.82 15.42 -10.55
C GLN A 173 -0.13 16.32 -9.52
N GLY A 174 1.21 16.38 -9.48
CA GLY A 174 1.97 17.14 -8.49
C GLY A 174 1.90 16.56 -7.08
N TRP A 175 1.52 15.28 -6.94
CA TRP A 175 1.41 14.58 -5.65
C TRP A 175 1.59 13.07 -5.80
N GLY A 176 2.31 12.45 -4.85
CA GLY A 176 2.46 11.00 -4.81
C GLY A 176 3.14 10.50 -3.54
N ARG A 177 2.77 9.31 -3.09
CA ARG A 177 3.34 8.64 -1.91
C ARG A 177 3.72 7.21 -2.25
N ILE A 178 5.00 6.88 -2.12
CA ILE A 178 5.54 5.52 -2.31
C ILE A 178 6.02 5.02 -0.97
N ILE A 179 5.48 3.89 -0.53
CA ILE A 179 5.78 3.25 0.74
C ILE A 179 6.31 1.84 0.47
N ASN A 180 7.57 1.61 0.79
CA ASN A 180 8.23 0.32 0.63
C ASN A 180 8.39 -0.37 1.99
N ILE A 181 7.95 -1.62 2.10
CA ILE A 181 8.08 -2.35 3.36
C ILE A 181 9.47 -2.97 3.47
N ALA A 182 10.31 -2.34 4.29
CA ALA A 182 11.62 -2.83 4.66
C ALA A 182 11.54 -3.91 5.78
N SER A 183 12.60 -4.10 6.54
CA SER A 183 12.67 -5.08 7.63
C SER A 183 13.82 -4.71 8.58
N LEU A 184 13.82 -5.27 9.77
CA LEU A 184 15.02 -5.32 10.61
C LEU A 184 16.20 -5.98 9.87
N GLN A 185 15.93 -6.89 8.93
CA GLN A 185 16.96 -7.50 8.08
C GLN A 185 17.54 -6.56 7.02
N SER A 186 17.08 -5.32 6.95
CA SER A 186 17.76 -4.30 6.15
C SER A 186 19.11 -3.88 6.77
N SER A 187 19.29 -4.06 8.07
CA SER A 187 20.49 -3.65 8.81
C SER A 187 21.07 -4.74 9.73
N ARG A 188 20.36 -5.84 9.95
CA ARG A 188 20.77 -6.95 10.82
C ARG A 188 20.65 -8.28 10.12
N ALA A 189 21.58 -9.20 10.35
CA ALA A 189 21.49 -10.57 9.85
C ALA A 189 20.65 -11.45 10.80
N PHE A 190 19.89 -12.36 10.21
CA PHE A 190 19.13 -13.39 10.93
C PHE A 190 19.36 -14.75 10.28
N PRO A 191 19.29 -15.87 11.03
CA PRO A 191 19.43 -17.21 10.48
C PRO A 191 18.43 -17.47 9.34
N ASN A 192 18.90 -18.18 8.31
CA ASN A 192 18.08 -18.62 7.17
C ASN A 192 17.41 -17.47 6.39
N GLY A 193 17.97 -16.27 6.41
CA GLY A 193 17.41 -15.08 5.80
C GLY A 193 18.26 -14.44 4.70
N LEU A 194 19.21 -15.16 4.08
CA LEU A 194 20.17 -14.57 3.15
C LEU A 194 19.51 -13.80 1.98
N PRO A 195 18.66 -14.40 1.13
CA PRO A 195 18.06 -13.67 0.01
C PRO A 195 17.08 -12.60 0.50
N TYR A 196 16.37 -12.86 1.60
CA TYR A 196 15.46 -11.88 2.20
C TYR A 196 16.22 -10.67 2.75
N GLY A 197 17.29 -10.88 3.52
CA GLY A 197 18.14 -9.82 4.04
C GLY A 197 18.74 -8.97 2.92
N ALA A 198 19.28 -9.62 1.87
CA ALA A 198 19.78 -8.94 0.69
C ALA A 198 18.70 -8.08 0.02
N SER A 199 17.49 -8.63 -0.18
CA SER A 199 16.36 -7.88 -0.76
C SER A 199 15.93 -6.71 0.12
N LYS A 200 15.91 -6.88 1.46
CA LYS A 200 15.46 -5.83 2.39
C LYS A 200 16.52 -4.75 2.65
N GLY A 201 17.81 -5.09 2.58
CA GLY A 201 18.90 -4.12 2.47
C GLY A 201 18.81 -3.32 1.16
N GLY A 202 18.59 -4.05 0.07
CA GLY A 202 18.39 -3.46 -1.25
C GLY A 202 17.21 -2.50 -1.32
N ILE A 203 16.02 -2.88 -0.82
CA ILE A 203 14.85 -1.99 -0.87
C ILE A 203 15.04 -0.74 -0.01
N ALA A 204 15.73 -0.83 1.13
CA ALA A 204 16.03 0.33 1.95
C ALA A 204 16.92 1.34 1.20
N GLN A 205 17.93 0.87 0.47
CA GLN A 205 18.77 1.73 -0.36
C GLN A 205 18.05 2.22 -1.61
N LEU A 206 17.27 1.36 -2.26
CA LEU A 206 16.46 1.72 -3.43
C LEU A 206 15.45 2.83 -3.09
N THR A 207 14.85 2.78 -1.90
CA THR A 207 13.92 3.82 -1.43
C THR A 207 14.60 5.20 -1.36
N ARG A 208 15.85 5.26 -0.88
CA ARG A 208 16.63 6.51 -0.90
C ARG A 208 16.90 6.99 -2.32
N GLY A 209 17.22 6.06 -3.23
CA GLY A 209 17.39 6.38 -4.66
C GLY A 209 16.10 6.87 -5.31
N MET A 210 14.95 6.26 -5.00
CA MET A 210 13.64 6.72 -5.45
C MET A 210 13.33 8.13 -4.93
N ALA A 211 13.62 8.41 -3.65
CA ALA A 211 13.43 9.73 -3.06
C ALA A 211 14.32 10.77 -3.76
N GLU A 212 15.60 10.47 -4.00
CA GLU A 212 16.49 11.36 -4.73
C GLU A 212 16.00 11.63 -6.15
N ALA A 213 15.59 10.59 -6.88
CA ALA A 213 15.17 10.71 -8.26
C ALA A 213 13.83 11.43 -8.45
N TRP A 214 12.87 11.21 -7.55
CA TRP A 214 11.47 11.61 -7.75
C TRP A 214 10.96 12.67 -6.76
N SER A 215 11.57 12.82 -5.58
CA SER A 215 11.11 13.81 -4.56
C SER A 215 11.80 15.18 -4.76
N ARG A 216 11.82 15.67 -6.00
CA ARG A 216 12.40 16.97 -6.34
C ARG A 216 11.41 18.11 -6.07
N PRO A 217 11.89 19.35 -5.88
CA PRO A 217 11.00 20.51 -5.76
C PRO A 217 9.98 20.57 -6.90
N GLY A 218 8.70 20.71 -6.57
CA GLY A 218 7.60 20.80 -7.53
C GLY A 218 6.98 19.48 -7.96
N THR A 219 7.56 18.30 -7.64
CA THR A 219 6.95 17.01 -7.99
C THR A 219 5.88 16.57 -6.99
N GLY A 220 5.96 17.01 -5.74
CA GLY A 220 5.05 16.61 -4.66
C GLY A 220 5.14 15.12 -4.27
N ILE A 221 6.13 14.36 -4.78
CA ILE A 221 6.29 12.92 -4.53
C ILE A 221 7.21 12.70 -3.33
N THR A 222 6.87 11.70 -2.50
CA THR A 222 7.78 11.17 -1.48
C THR A 222 7.90 9.66 -1.58
N ALA A 223 9.10 9.12 -1.31
CA ALA A 223 9.37 7.69 -1.20
C ALA A 223 9.97 7.37 0.18
N ASN A 224 9.35 6.42 0.89
CA ASN A 224 9.65 6.04 2.27
C ASN A 224 9.68 4.52 2.44
#